data_0e8b8618632e6d55085b936e4f82bebc
#
_entry.id   0e8b8618632e6d55085b936e4f82bebc
#
_cell.length_a   1.000
_cell.length_b   1.000
_cell.length_c   1.000
_cell.angle_alpha   90.00
_cell.angle_beta   90.00
_cell.angle_gamma   90.00
#
_symmetry.space_group_name_H-M   'P 1'
#
loop_
_entity.id
_entity.type
_entity.pdbx_description
1 polymer ?
#
loop_
_entity_poly.entity_id
_entity_poly.type
_entity_poly.pdbx_seq_one_letter_code
_entity_poly.pdbx_strand_id
1 'polypeptide(L)'
;MGAALRRIQLGSALSAFGLGFTVPYLYVYVAQVRDLGAGTAGVVLAVFAMAALAVLPFTGRAIDRRGPLPVLVVASALASVGAAALGFASSVPAAVLAAAVLGAGTAVMQPALATMLVWCSSTATRTRAFAMQFFLQNLGLGLGGLVGGQLVDVNRPASFTMLFLIEAAMFVVLGAVVTTVRMPRTASLGGARPSGDAAAKGGGLRALLSHRAMVQLCVLGFVLFFACYGQFESGLAAYGTEAAGIEPSTLGFALAANTAVIVVAQFVVLRLVERRRRSRVIAAVGLIWAFAWIVAGYAGLGHGSQAMATAAFISTYALFGLGEAMLSPTVAPLVADLAPESMVGQYNSAFALCKQLALAVGPAVGGPMGASLHGPYIVTFVLFSLGITVLALRLGRRLTPVQDQPSLAAVPSRVVAVSLPESADGAVPVGNTAAAPASASPSASAGH
;
A
#
# COMPACT_ATOMS: atom_id res chain seq x y z
N MET A 1 -1.93 19.72 -2.30
CA MET A 1 -2.08 18.51 -3.15
C MET A 1 -2.70 18.91 -4.48
N GLY A 2 -2.16 18.46 -5.61
CA GLY A 2 -2.68 18.77 -6.96
C GLY A 2 -4.05 18.11 -7.21
N ALA A 3 -4.83 18.65 -8.17
CA ALA A 3 -6.15 18.13 -8.52
C ALA A 3 -6.09 16.65 -8.98
N ALA A 4 -5.04 16.28 -9.72
CA ALA A 4 -4.80 14.90 -10.17
C ALA A 4 -4.73 13.92 -8.99
N LEU A 5 -3.92 14.23 -7.97
CA LEU A 5 -3.76 13.38 -6.79
C LEU A 5 -5.09 13.21 -6.02
N ARG A 6 -5.85 14.29 -5.85
CA ARG A 6 -7.17 14.23 -5.19
C ARG A 6 -8.16 13.33 -5.94
N ARG A 7 -8.19 13.40 -7.28
CA ARG A 7 -9.06 12.54 -8.09
C ARG A 7 -8.70 11.06 -7.93
N ILE A 8 -7.40 10.72 -7.97
CA ILE A 8 -6.92 9.33 -7.76
C ILE A 8 -7.35 8.84 -6.37
N GLN A 9 -7.14 9.65 -5.33
CA GLN A 9 -7.48 9.29 -3.96
C GLN A 9 -8.99 9.11 -3.75
N LEU A 10 -9.81 9.98 -4.31
CA LEU A 10 -11.28 9.86 -4.25
C LEU A 10 -11.78 8.62 -4.99
N GLY A 11 -11.28 8.37 -6.22
CA GLY A 11 -11.63 7.16 -6.95
C GLY A 11 -11.24 5.89 -6.21
N SER A 12 -10.06 5.88 -5.60
CA SER A 12 -9.58 4.76 -4.78
C SER A 12 -10.42 4.58 -3.49
N ALA A 13 -10.86 5.67 -2.85
CA ALA A 13 -11.74 5.60 -1.69
C ALA A 13 -13.10 5.00 -2.03
N LEU A 14 -13.67 5.39 -3.18
CA LEU A 14 -14.93 4.82 -3.68
C LEU A 14 -14.79 3.33 -4.01
N SER A 15 -13.68 2.92 -4.64
CA SER A 15 -13.45 1.50 -4.90
C SER A 15 -13.24 0.70 -3.61
N ALA A 16 -12.60 1.29 -2.59
CA ALA A 16 -12.46 0.66 -1.28
C ALA A 16 -13.81 0.55 -0.54
N PHE A 17 -14.69 1.52 -0.70
CA PHE A 17 -16.06 1.45 -0.20
C PHE A 17 -16.82 0.29 -0.84
N GLY A 18 -16.67 0.06 -2.16
CA GLY A 18 -17.22 -1.10 -2.85
C GLY A 18 -16.67 -2.42 -2.31
N LEU A 19 -15.33 -2.52 -2.12
CA LEU A 19 -14.69 -3.70 -1.53
C LEU A 19 -15.22 -4.02 -0.12
N GLY A 20 -15.62 -3.02 0.64
CA GLY A 20 -16.27 -3.19 1.94
C GLY A 20 -17.58 -3.97 1.88
N PHE A 21 -18.27 -3.95 0.74
CA PHE A 21 -19.48 -4.77 0.53
C PHE A 21 -19.16 -6.25 0.27
N THR A 22 -18.03 -6.56 -0.36
CA THR A 22 -17.75 -7.92 -0.83
C THR A 22 -16.94 -8.72 0.18
N VAL A 23 -15.82 -8.18 0.63
CA VAL A 23 -14.84 -8.93 1.42
C VAL A 23 -15.45 -9.62 2.65
N PRO A 24 -16.25 -8.95 3.51
CA PRO A 24 -16.83 -9.58 4.69
C PRO A 24 -17.92 -10.61 4.37
N TYR A 25 -18.59 -10.47 3.22
CA TYR A 25 -19.83 -11.22 2.91
C TYR A 25 -19.63 -12.33 1.88
N LEU A 26 -18.47 -12.41 1.23
CA LEU A 26 -18.19 -13.36 0.16
C LEU A 26 -18.35 -14.81 0.61
N TYR A 27 -17.86 -15.15 1.80
CA TYR A 27 -18.01 -16.49 2.36
C TYR A 27 -19.48 -16.85 2.58
N VAL A 28 -20.23 -15.96 3.25
CA VAL A 28 -21.65 -16.14 3.55
C VAL A 28 -22.48 -16.28 2.27
N TYR A 29 -22.17 -15.43 1.29
CA TYR A 29 -22.83 -15.48 -0.02
C TYR A 29 -22.66 -16.83 -0.71
N VAL A 30 -21.43 -17.32 -0.83
CA VAL A 30 -21.17 -18.59 -1.53
C VAL A 30 -21.65 -19.78 -0.72
N ALA A 31 -21.37 -19.82 0.59
CA ALA A 31 -21.66 -20.98 1.42
C ALA A 31 -23.15 -21.13 1.76
N GLN A 32 -23.82 -20.03 2.11
CA GLN A 32 -25.17 -20.05 2.68
C GLN A 32 -26.22 -19.55 1.70
N VAL A 33 -25.98 -18.40 1.03
CA VAL A 33 -26.99 -17.77 0.17
C VAL A 33 -27.14 -18.49 -1.16
N ARG A 34 -26.01 -18.94 -1.75
CA ARG A 34 -26.00 -19.73 -2.98
C ARG A 34 -26.04 -21.24 -2.75
N ASP A 35 -25.97 -21.65 -1.50
CA ASP A 35 -26.00 -23.06 -1.06
C ASP A 35 -24.96 -23.95 -1.78
N LEU A 36 -23.78 -23.34 -2.11
CA LEU A 36 -22.67 -24.07 -2.73
C LEU A 36 -21.76 -24.76 -1.70
N GLY A 37 -22.03 -24.60 -0.42
CA GLY A 37 -21.34 -25.21 0.70
C GLY A 37 -20.04 -24.50 1.12
N ALA A 38 -19.64 -24.74 2.37
CA ALA A 38 -18.45 -24.12 2.99
C ALA A 38 -17.14 -24.46 2.26
N GLY A 39 -17.00 -25.68 1.74
CA GLY A 39 -15.82 -26.10 0.96
C GLY A 39 -15.65 -25.26 -0.30
N THR A 40 -16.73 -25.00 -1.04
CA THR A 40 -16.72 -24.13 -2.23
C THR A 40 -16.35 -22.69 -1.86
N ALA A 41 -16.91 -22.16 -0.77
CA ALA A 41 -16.57 -20.83 -0.30
C ALA A 41 -15.08 -20.70 0.01
N GLY A 42 -14.48 -21.71 0.65
CA GLY A 42 -13.04 -21.78 0.88
C GLY A 42 -12.23 -21.79 -0.42
N VAL A 43 -12.66 -22.58 -1.41
CA VAL A 43 -12.01 -22.62 -2.75
C VAL A 43 -12.12 -21.26 -3.45
N VAL A 44 -13.27 -20.59 -3.40
CA VAL A 44 -13.48 -19.26 -4.00
C VAL A 44 -12.53 -18.24 -3.39
N LEU A 45 -12.40 -18.19 -2.06
CA LEU A 45 -11.45 -17.31 -1.38
C LEU A 45 -9.98 -17.64 -1.71
N ALA A 46 -9.64 -18.92 -1.78
CA ALA A 46 -8.31 -19.36 -2.15
C ALA A 46 -7.97 -18.96 -3.59
N VAL A 47 -8.89 -19.16 -4.54
CA VAL A 47 -8.70 -18.78 -5.94
C VAL A 47 -8.58 -17.27 -6.11
N PHE A 48 -9.38 -16.48 -5.37
CA PHE A 48 -9.23 -15.02 -5.32
C PHE A 48 -7.79 -14.61 -4.94
N ALA A 49 -7.24 -15.21 -3.87
CA ALA A 49 -5.88 -14.93 -3.42
C ALA A 49 -4.81 -15.46 -4.39
N MET A 50 -5.00 -16.65 -4.95
CA MET A 50 -4.06 -17.26 -5.92
C MET A 50 -4.01 -16.50 -7.24
N ALA A 51 -5.13 -15.98 -7.72
CA ALA A 51 -5.18 -15.12 -8.90
C ALA A 51 -4.31 -13.87 -8.72
N ALA A 52 -4.33 -13.27 -7.51
CA ALA A 52 -3.46 -12.15 -7.17
C ALA A 52 -1.96 -12.53 -7.27
N LEU A 53 -1.58 -13.68 -6.71
CA LEU A 53 -0.20 -14.16 -6.78
C LEU A 53 0.25 -14.45 -8.23
N ALA A 54 -0.65 -14.96 -9.07
CA ALA A 54 -0.36 -15.28 -10.45
C ALA A 54 -0.13 -14.03 -11.32
N VAL A 55 -0.88 -12.93 -11.12
CA VAL A 55 -0.80 -11.74 -11.99
C VAL A 55 0.28 -10.73 -11.57
N LEU A 56 0.59 -10.64 -10.27
CA LEU A 56 1.50 -9.62 -9.74
C LEU A 56 2.92 -9.66 -10.34
N PRO A 57 3.54 -10.82 -10.66
CA PRO A 57 4.86 -10.86 -11.30
C PRO A 57 4.91 -10.18 -12.66
N PHE A 58 3.79 -10.14 -13.38
CA PHE A 58 3.70 -9.53 -14.72
C PHE A 58 3.25 -8.07 -14.67
N THR A 59 2.52 -7.69 -13.62
CA THR A 59 1.91 -6.38 -13.43
C THR A 59 2.94 -5.25 -13.48
N GLY A 60 4.07 -5.42 -12.80
CA GLY A 60 5.10 -4.39 -12.75
C GLY A 60 5.67 -4.04 -14.13
N ARG A 61 5.96 -5.07 -14.95
CA ARG A 61 6.42 -4.85 -16.33
C ARG A 61 5.37 -4.18 -17.20
N ALA A 62 4.10 -4.54 -17.00
CA ALA A 62 3.00 -3.91 -17.73
C ALA A 62 2.88 -2.42 -17.38
N ILE A 63 3.00 -2.07 -16.09
CA ILE A 63 2.98 -0.69 -15.60
C ILE A 63 4.17 0.10 -16.16
N ASP A 64 5.39 -0.44 -16.10
CA ASP A 64 6.59 0.27 -16.56
C ASP A 64 6.62 0.46 -18.09
N ARG A 65 6.03 -0.49 -18.86
CA ARG A 65 6.00 -0.40 -20.33
C ARG A 65 4.86 0.43 -20.90
N ARG A 66 3.67 0.33 -20.30
CA ARG A 66 2.44 0.94 -20.83
C ARG A 66 1.98 2.15 -20.02
N GLY A 67 2.61 2.39 -18.87
CA GLY A 67 2.18 3.37 -17.87
C GLY A 67 1.12 2.81 -16.91
N PRO A 68 0.96 3.41 -15.72
CA PRO A 68 0.02 2.92 -14.70
C PRO A 68 -1.44 3.17 -15.08
N LEU A 69 -1.77 4.22 -15.84
CA LEU A 69 -3.14 4.59 -16.16
C LEU A 69 -3.86 3.51 -17.00
N PRO A 70 -3.36 3.09 -18.19
CA PRO A 70 -4.04 2.05 -18.96
C PRO A 70 -4.10 0.71 -18.23
N VAL A 71 -3.07 0.37 -17.43
CA VAL A 71 -3.07 -0.85 -16.62
C VAL A 71 -4.16 -0.77 -15.54
N LEU A 72 -4.32 0.37 -14.88
CA LEU A 72 -5.36 0.58 -13.88
C LEU A 72 -6.77 0.52 -14.47
N VAL A 73 -6.98 1.10 -15.67
CA VAL A 73 -8.29 1.04 -16.35
C VAL A 73 -8.66 -0.40 -16.70
N VAL A 74 -7.73 -1.19 -17.24
CA VAL A 74 -7.97 -2.61 -17.54
C VAL A 74 -8.21 -3.39 -16.24
N ALA A 75 -7.44 -3.14 -15.21
CA ALA A 75 -7.62 -3.79 -13.90
C ALA A 75 -8.98 -3.47 -13.28
N SER A 76 -9.42 -2.21 -13.34
CA SER A 76 -10.74 -1.79 -12.86
C SER A 76 -11.87 -2.43 -13.66
N ALA A 77 -11.72 -2.56 -14.98
CA ALA A 77 -12.70 -3.24 -15.83
C ALA A 77 -12.78 -4.75 -15.48
N LEU A 78 -11.64 -5.42 -15.30
CA LEU A 78 -11.60 -6.82 -14.86
C LEU A 78 -12.25 -7.00 -13.49
N ALA A 79 -11.91 -6.15 -12.53
CA ALA A 79 -12.50 -6.19 -11.20
C ALA A 79 -14.03 -5.98 -11.25
N SER A 80 -14.50 -5.02 -12.07
CA SER A 80 -15.93 -4.78 -12.27
C SER A 80 -16.64 -5.98 -12.85
N VAL A 81 -16.09 -6.59 -13.92
CA VAL A 81 -16.66 -7.80 -14.53
C VAL A 81 -16.67 -8.96 -13.54
N GLY A 82 -15.56 -9.15 -12.78
CA GLY A 82 -15.47 -10.19 -11.77
C GLY A 82 -16.50 -10.03 -10.65
N ALA A 83 -16.67 -8.81 -10.12
CA ALA A 83 -17.67 -8.50 -9.10
C ALA A 83 -19.10 -8.73 -9.62
N ALA A 84 -19.43 -8.19 -10.79
CA ALA A 84 -20.75 -8.40 -11.39
C ALA A 84 -21.03 -9.90 -11.66
N ALA A 85 -20.07 -10.62 -12.25
CA ALA A 85 -20.19 -12.06 -12.51
C ALA A 85 -20.40 -12.85 -11.20
N LEU A 86 -19.71 -12.48 -10.13
CA LEU A 86 -19.88 -13.12 -8.82
C LEU A 86 -21.29 -12.94 -8.29
N GLY A 87 -21.89 -11.75 -8.45
CA GLY A 87 -23.28 -11.48 -8.04
C GLY A 87 -24.32 -12.36 -8.73
N PHE A 88 -24.03 -12.87 -9.93
CA PHE A 88 -24.91 -13.78 -10.70
C PHE A 88 -24.43 -15.24 -10.66
N ALA A 89 -23.33 -15.56 -9.99
CA ALA A 89 -22.82 -16.92 -9.95
C ALA A 89 -23.79 -17.85 -9.23
N SER A 90 -24.27 -18.90 -9.93
CA SER A 90 -25.17 -19.92 -9.42
C SER A 90 -24.55 -21.32 -9.42
N SER A 91 -23.32 -21.46 -9.88
CA SER A 91 -22.61 -22.73 -9.92
C SER A 91 -21.15 -22.56 -9.43
N VAL A 92 -20.57 -23.65 -8.95
CA VAL A 92 -19.17 -23.67 -8.47
C VAL A 92 -18.18 -23.14 -9.50
N PRO A 93 -18.18 -23.59 -10.77
CA PRO A 93 -17.25 -23.07 -11.77
C PRO A 93 -17.42 -21.57 -12.02
N ALA A 94 -18.67 -21.08 -12.04
CA ALA A 94 -18.95 -19.65 -12.25
C ALA A 94 -18.43 -18.80 -11.09
N ALA A 95 -18.66 -19.22 -9.85
CA ALA A 95 -18.17 -18.54 -8.66
C ALA A 95 -16.62 -18.50 -8.61
N VAL A 96 -15.97 -19.63 -8.89
CA VAL A 96 -14.51 -19.74 -8.95
C VAL A 96 -13.91 -18.86 -10.03
N LEU A 97 -14.47 -18.87 -11.24
CA LEU A 97 -13.99 -18.02 -12.35
C LEU A 97 -14.18 -16.52 -12.04
N ALA A 98 -15.36 -16.16 -11.53
CA ALA A 98 -15.65 -14.77 -11.15
C ALA A 98 -14.68 -14.27 -10.06
N ALA A 99 -14.41 -15.09 -9.05
CA ALA A 99 -13.44 -14.79 -7.99
C ALA A 99 -12.01 -14.66 -8.53
N ALA A 100 -11.61 -15.51 -9.48
CA ALA A 100 -10.30 -15.40 -10.13
C ALA A 100 -10.15 -14.05 -10.88
N VAL A 101 -11.17 -13.66 -11.63
CA VAL A 101 -11.17 -12.40 -12.39
C VAL A 101 -11.16 -11.19 -11.45
N LEU A 102 -11.99 -11.22 -10.41
CA LEU A 102 -12.05 -10.17 -9.37
C LEU A 102 -10.71 -10.03 -8.64
N GLY A 103 -10.14 -11.15 -8.17
CA GLY A 103 -8.87 -11.19 -7.46
C GLY A 103 -7.69 -10.71 -8.33
N ALA A 104 -7.65 -11.09 -9.60
CA ALA A 104 -6.65 -10.60 -10.54
C ALA A 104 -6.78 -9.08 -10.75
N GLY A 105 -7.99 -8.57 -10.99
CA GLY A 105 -8.25 -7.15 -11.20
C GLY A 105 -7.84 -6.31 -9.99
N THR A 106 -8.32 -6.67 -8.80
CA THR A 106 -8.04 -5.93 -7.55
C THR A 106 -6.55 -5.96 -7.18
N ALA A 107 -5.86 -7.07 -7.41
CA ALA A 107 -4.43 -7.19 -7.14
C ALA A 107 -3.58 -6.26 -8.04
N VAL A 108 -3.92 -6.14 -9.32
CA VAL A 108 -3.23 -5.26 -10.28
C VAL A 108 -3.47 -3.78 -9.97
N MET A 109 -4.63 -3.44 -9.41
CA MET A 109 -4.97 -2.06 -9.07
C MET A 109 -4.01 -1.45 -8.04
N GLN A 110 -3.59 -2.22 -7.02
CA GLN A 110 -2.76 -1.72 -5.92
C GLN A 110 -1.41 -1.13 -6.40
N PRO A 111 -0.54 -1.86 -7.13
CA PRO A 111 0.72 -1.30 -7.62
C PRO A 111 0.53 -0.23 -8.70
N ALA A 112 -0.56 -0.29 -9.49
CA ALA A 112 -0.87 0.75 -10.47
C ALA A 112 -1.24 2.07 -9.77
N LEU A 113 -2.12 2.04 -8.77
CA LEU A 113 -2.47 3.20 -7.94
C LEU A 113 -1.24 3.76 -7.21
N ALA A 114 -0.42 2.89 -6.60
CA ALA A 114 0.81 3.31 -5.93
C ALA A 114 1.75 4.05 -6.90
N THR A 115 1.91 3.54 -8.12
CA THR A 115 2.74 4.19 -9.15
C THR A 115 2.15 5.53 -9.59
N MET A 116 0.82 5.65 -9.75
CA MET A 116 0.17 6.94 -10.04
C MET A 116 0.37 7.95 -8.92
N LEU A 117 0.30 7.52 -7.65
CA LEU A 117 0.60 8.39 -6.50
C LEU A 117 2.03 8.90 -6.55
N VAL A 118 2.99 8.04 -6.87
CA VAL A 118 4.41 8.42 -7.02
C VAL A 118 4.57 9.48 -8.11
N TRP A 119 3.96 9.29 -9.27
CA TRP A 119 4.07 10.22 -10.40
C TRP A 119 3.35 11.55 -10.17
N CYS A 120 2.31 11.56 -9.34
CA CYS A 120 1.55 12.77 -8.98
C CYS A 120 2.02 13.46 -7.69
N SER A 121 3.09 12.96 -7.04
CA SER A 121 3.65 13.50 -5.82
C SER A 121 5.16 13.74 -5.94
N SER A 122 5.67 14.79 -5.29
CA SER A 122 7.11 14.98 -5.11
C SER A 122 7.62 14.19 -3.91
N THR A 123 8.93 13.97 -3.81
CA THR A 123 9.56 13.31 -2.66
C THR A 123 9.14 13.96 -1.32
N ALA A 124 9.00 15.29 -1.29
CA ALA A 124 8.57 16.02 -0.09
C ALA A 124 7.09 15.78 0.29
N THR A 125 6.21 15.53 -0.69
CA THR A 125 4.76 15.35 -0.47
C THR A 125 4.31 13.90 -0.49
N ARG A 126 5.18 12.97 -0.90
CA ARG A 126 4.88 11.55 -1.10
C ARG A 126 4.37 10.87 0.17
N THR A 127 5.03 11.11 1.30
CA THR A 127 4.61 10.60 2.61
C THR A 127 3.15 10.95 2.94
N ARG A 128 2.75 12.22 2.72
CA ARG A 128 1.37 12.69 2.93
C ARG A 128 0.40 12.08 1.92
N ALA A 129 0.82 11.91 0.67
CA ALA A 129 -0.01 11.31 -0.36
C ALA A 129 -0.39 9.87 -0.02
N PHE A 130 0.57 9.06 0.40
CA PHE A 130 0.32 7.67 0.80
C PHE A 130 -0.45 7.56 2.12
N ALA A 131 -0.18 8.41 3.11
CA ALA A 131 -0.94 8.46 4.35
C ALA A 131 -2.42 8.79 4.11
N MET A 132 -2.69 9.80 3.27
CA MET A 132 -4.06 10.16 2.89
C MET A 132 -4.75 9.06 2.10
N GLN A 133 -4.03 8.41 1.19
CA GLN A 133 -4.53 7.25 0.43
C GLN A 133 -4.96 6.12 1.37
N PHE A 134 -4.12 5.76 2.33
CA PHE A 134 -4.40 4.72 3.31
C PHE A 134 -5.60 5.07 4.21
N PHE A 135 -5.64 6.32 4.71
CA PHE A 135 -6.77 6.82 5.48
C PHE A 135 -8.08 6.69 4.72
N LEU A 136 -8.12 7.17 3.48
CA LEU A 136 -9.33 7.15 2.65
C LEU A 136 -9.75 5.72 2.27
N GLN A 137 -8.79 4.82 2.05
CA GLN A 137 -9.09 3.41 1.77
C GLN A 137 -9.68 2.72 3.00
N ASN A 138 -9.11 2.90 4.19
CA ASN A 138 -9.66 2.32 5.41
C ASN A 138 -11.02 2.90 5.77
N LEU A 139 -11.20 4.21 5.61
CA LEU A 139 -12.50 4.86 5.82
C LEU A 139 -13.55 4.32 4.82
N GLY A 140 -13.17 4.20 3.54
CA GLY A 140 -14.04 3.63 2.51
C GLY A 140 -14.43 2.20 2.84
N LEU A 141 -13.46 1.33 3.11
CA LEU A 141 -13.68 -0.08 3.45
C LEU A 141 -14.59 -0.23 4.69
N GLY A 142 -14.30 0.52 5.75
CA GLY A 142 -15.07 0.47 6.99
C GLY A 142 -16.52 0.95 6.80
N LEU A 143 -16.72 2.09 6.12
CA LEU A 143 -18.07 2.58 5.80
C LEU A 143 -18.81 1.63 4.86
N GLY A 144 -18.12 1.06 3.87
CA GLY A 144 -18.69 0.05 2.98
C GLY A 144 -19.17 -1.18 3.74
N GLY A 145 -18.35 -1.72 4.64
CA GLY A 145 -18.71 -2.86 5.47
C GLY A 145 -19.93 -2.59 6.35
N LEU A 146 -19.98 -1.41 6.98
CA LEU A 146 -21.13 -1.00 7.82
C LEU A 146 -22.41 -0.86 7.00
N VAL A 147 -22.35 -0.19 5.86
CA VAL A 147 -23.52 0.00 4.98
C VAL A 147 -23.92 -1.34 4.37
N GLY A 148 -22.97 -2.15 3.93
CA GLY A 148 -23.21 -3.49 3.42
C GLY A 148 -23.97 -4.36 4.41
N GLY A 149 -23.57 -4.34 5.68
CA GLY A 149 -24.23 -5.09 6.74
C GLY A 149 -25.70 -4.72 6.98
N GLN A 150 -26.08 -3.49 6.65
CA GLN A 150 -27.48 -3.05 6.76
C GLN A 150 -28.34 -3.44 5.53
N LEU A 151 -27.68 -3.74 4.41
CA LEU A 151 -28.36 -4.04 3.14
C LEU A 151 -28.51 -5.53 2.88
N VAL A 152 -27.64 -6.37 3.46
CA VAL A 152 -27.69 -7.83 3.25
C VAL A 152 -28.81 -8.49 4.06
N ASP A 153 -29.50 -9.42 3.37
CA ASP A 153 -30.46 -10.33 3.97
C ASP A 153 -30.18 -11.74 3.42
N VAL A 154 -29.81 -12.66 4.30
CA VAL A 154 -29.42 -14.04 3.93
C VAL A 154 -30.56 -14.78 3.22
N ASN A 155 -31.82 -14.41 3.53
CA ASN A 155 -33.02 -14.98 2.91
C ASN A 155 -33.34 -14.35 1.53
N ARG A 156 -32.60 -13.32 1.12
CA ARG A 156 -32.83 -12.57 -0.13
C ARG A 156 -31.57 -12.50 -0.98
N PRO A 157 -31.27 -13.51 -1.82
CA PRO A 157 -30.05 -13.52 -2.66
C PRO A 157 -29.86 -12.25 -3.50
N ALA A 158 -30.96 -11.60 -3.89
CA ALA A 158 -30.92 -10.35 -4.65
C ALA A 158 -30.23 -9.20 -3.87
N SER A 159 -30.23 -9.21 -2.53
CA SER A 159 -29.55 -8.19 -1.71
C SER A 159 -28.03 -8.28 -1.90
N PHE A 160 -27.47 -9.48 -1.94
CA PHE A 160 -26.06 -9.72 -2.21
C PHE A 160 -25.68 -9.39 -3.66
N THR A 161 -26.52 -9.81 -4.62
CA THR A 161 -26.30 -9.44 -6.04
C THR A 161 -26.23 -7.92 -6.20
N MET A 162 -27.11 -7.18 -5.51
CA MET A 162 -27.07 -5.71 -5.51
C MET A 162 -25.74 -5.17 -4.94
N LEU A 163 -25.21 -5.73 -3.86
CA LEU A 163 -23.92 -5.31 -3.31
C LEU A 163 -22.78 -5.51 -4.30
N PHE A 164 -22.70 -6.68 -4.94
CA PHE A 164 -21.68 -6.95 -5.96
C PHE A 164 -21.82 -6.03 -7.18
N LEU A 165 -23.03 -5.66 -7.57
CA LEU A 165 -23.26 -4.70 -8.65
C LEU A 165 -22.85 -3.28 -8.26
N ILE A 166 -23.09 -2.86 -7.01
CA ILE A 166 -22.60 -1.57 -6.49
C ILE A 166 -21.06 -1.57 -6.49
N GLU A 167 -20.43 -2.64 -6.04
CA GLU A 167 -18.97 -2.77 -6.10
C GLU A 167 -18.45 -2.70 -7.54
N ALA A 168 -19.08 -3.42 -8.46
CA ALA A 168 -18.74 -3.37 -9.88
C ALA A 168 -18.84 -1.94 -10.44
N ALA A 169 -19.91 -1.21 -10.08
CA ALA A 169 -20.08 0.19 -10.45
C ALA A 169 -18.99 1.09 -9.84
N MET A 170 -18.56 0.85 -8.59
CA MET A 170 -17.46 1.62 -7.98
C MET A 170 -16.12 1.41 -8.71
N PHE A 171 -15.86 0.20 -9.20
CA PHE A 171 -14.68 -0.05 -10.05
C PHE A 171 -14.78 0.65 -11.41
N VAL A 172 -15.96 0.71 -12.03
CA VAL A 172 -16.18 1.52 -13.25
C VAL A 172 -15.93 3.00 -12.97
N VAL A 173 -16.46 3.52 -11.85
CA VAL A 173 -16.26 4.91 -11.43
C VAL A 173 -14.76 5.19 -11.22
N LEU A 174 -14.02 4.31 -10.57
CA LEU A 174 -12.57 4.45 -10.43
C LEU A 174 -11.91 4.53 -11.82
N GLY A 175 -12.22 3.59 -12.72
CA GLY A 175 -11.70 3.58 -14.09
C GLY A 175 -12.01 4.89 -14.82
N ALA A 176 -13.25 5.37 -14.76
CA ALA A 176 -13.66 6.63 -15.37
C ALA A 176 -12.97 7.86 -14.75
N VAL A 177 -12.86 7.92 -13.42
CA VAL A 177 -12.18 9.03 -12.73
C VAL A 177 -10.71 9.10 -13.11
N VAL A 178 -9.99 7.96 -13.17
CA VAL A 178 -8.56 7.98 -13.48
C VAL A 178 -8.28 8.38 -14.93
N THR A 179 -9.19 8.12 -15.89
CA THR A 179 -9.03 8.60 -17.27
C THR A 179 -9.07 10.12 -17.37
N THR A 180 -9.72 10.80 -16.42
CA THR A 180 -9.75 12.27 -16.36
C THR A 180 -8.47 12.87 -15.77
N VAL A 181 -7.56 12.03 -15.23
CA VAL A 181 -6.32 12.49 -14.61
C VAL A 181 -5.29 12.78 -15.69
N ARG A 182 -4.91 14.04 -15.82
CA ARG A 182 -3.78 14.44 -16.66
C ARG A 182 -2.49 14.16 -15.91
N MET A 183 -1.76 13.13 -16.34
CA MET A 183 -0.44 12.84 -15.80
C MET A 183 0.55 13.96 -16.18
N PRO A 184 1.49 14.33 -15.28
CA PRO A 184 2.53 15.29 -15.63
C PRO A 184 3.31 14.82 -16.87
N ARG A 185 3.52 15.71 -17.84
CA ARG A 185 4.26 15.40 -19.07
C ARG A 185 5.69 14.90 -18.81
N THR A 186 6.30 15.35 -17.73
CA THR A 186 7.63 14.88 -17.26
C THR A 186 7.61 13.38 -16.90
N ALA A 187 6.49 12.85 -16.41
CA ALA A 187 6.33 11.41 -16.15
C ALA A 187 6.20 10.59 -17.44
N SER A 188 5.71 11.21 -18.52
CA SER A 188 5.64 10.57 -19.85
C SER A 188 6.92 10.74 -20.68
N LEU A 189 7.78 11.72 -20.34
CA LEU A 189 9.07 11.98 -21.01
C LEU A 189 10.25 11.31 -20.30
N GLY A 190 10.12 10.91 -19.03
CA GLY A 190 11.02 9.98 -18.34
C GLY A 190 10.98 8.56 -18.93
N GLY A 191 9.93 8.26 -19.69
CA GLY A 191 9.92 7.24 -20.71
C GLY A 191 10.61 7.68 -22.00
N ALA A 192 11.89 8.07 -21.95
CA ALA A 192 12.74 7.70 -23.05
C ALA A 192 12.49 6.21 -23.24
N ARG A 193 11.77 5.82 -24.33
CA ARG A 193 11.71 4.44 -24.76
C ARG A 193 13.14 3.95 -24.62
N PRO A 194 13.41 2.95 -23.77
CA PRO A 194 14.74 2.37 -23.82
C PRO A 194 14.88 1.99 -25.28
N SER A 195 15.82 2.61 -25.98
CA SER A 195 16.24 2.18 -27.30
C SER A 195 16.33 0.67 -27.17
N GLY A 196 15.61 -0.07 -28.04
CA GLY A 196 15.20 -1.47 -27.87
C GLY A 196 16.23 -2.48 -27.34
N ASP A 197 17.52 -2.13 -27.29
CA ASP A 197 18.62 -2.94 -26.77
C ASP A 197 18.87 -2.83 -25.25
N ALA A 198 18.49 -1.74 -24.58
CA ALA A 198 18.68 -1.58 -23.13
C ALA A 198 17.56 -2.26 -22.31
N ALA A 199 16.35 -2.35 -22.89
CA ALA A 199 15.24 -3.08 -22.27
C ALA A 199 15.37 -4.60 -22.40
N ALA A 200 16.11 -5.07 -23.40
CA ALA A 200 16.36 -6.50 -23.64
C ALA A 200 17.51 -7.08 -22.81
N LYS A 201 18.46 -6.26 -22.35
CA LYS A 201 19.62 -6.70 -21.59
C LYS A 201 19.43 -6.53 -20.08
N GLY A 202 18.66 -7.42 -19.45
CA GLY A 202 18.93 -7.84 -18.07
C GLY A 202 18.45 -6.96 -16.92
N GLY A 203 17.60 -5.93 -17.12
CA GLY A 203 17.17 -5.01 -16.03
C GLY A 203 16.07 -5.54 -15.09
N GLY A 204 15.26 -6.49 -15.54
CA GLY A 204 14.03 -6.92 -14.82
C GLY A 204 14.24 -7.48 -13.40
N LEU A 205 13.75 -8.66 -13.17
CA LEU A 205 13.80 -9.36 -11.87
C LEU A 205 15.22 -9.47 -11.29
N ARG A 206 16.23 -9.68 -12.13
CA ARG A 206 17.63 -9.77 -11.70
C ARG A 206 18.13 -8.45 -11.08
N ALA A 207 17.80 -7.30 -11.68
CA ALA A 207 18.17 -6.00 -11.13
C ALA A 207 17.48 -5.73 -9.79
N LEU A 208 16.20 -6.10 -9.67
CA LEU A 208 15.45 -6.00 -8.43
C LEU A 208 16.04 -6.90 -7.32
N LEU A 209 16.37 -8.15 -7.64
CA LEU A 209 16.99 -9.10 -6.70
C LEU A 209 18.42 -8.70 -6.31
N SER A 210 19.14 -7.98 -7.17
CA SER A 210 20.46 -7.45 -6.83
C SER A 210 20.40 -6.20 -5.93
N HIS A 211 19.27 -5.52 -5.87
CA HIS A 211 19.08 -4.33 -5.02
C HIS A 211 18.84 -4.72 -3.55
N ARG A 212 19.91 -4.89 -2.81
CA ARG A 212 19.91 -5.41 -1.42
C ARG A 212 18.93 -4.70 -0.47
N ALA A 213 18.78 -3.36 -0.60
CA ALA A 213 17.84 -2.61 0.25
C ALA A 213 16.39 -2.98 -0.09
N MET A 214 16.05 -3.15 -1.38
CA MET A 214 14.71 -3.55 -1.81
C MET A 214 14.38 -4.99 -1.38
N VAL A 215 15.31 -5.92 -1.55
CA VAL A 215 15.12 -7.31 -1.09
C VAL A 215 14.89 -7.34 0.42
N GLN A 216 15.67 -6.58 1.19
CA GLN A 216 15.47 -6.50 2.64
C GLN A 216 14.13 -5.86 3.00
N LEU A 217 13.67 -4.85 2.24
CA LEU A 217 12.35 -4.25 2.42
C LEU A 217 11.23 -5.24 2.08
N CYS A 218 11.40 -6.07 1.05
CA CYS A 218 10.46 -7.15 0.72
C CYS A 218 10.36 -8.20 1.83
N VAL A 219 11.50 -8.64 2.39
CA VAL A 219 11.52 -9.56 3.53
C VAL A 219 10.86 -8.92 4.75
N LEU A 220 11.19 -7.65 5.05
CA LEU A 220 10.56 -6.91 6.13
C LEU A 220 9.04 -6.78 5.91
N GLY A 221 8.62 -6.47 4.68
CA GLY A 221 7.22 -6.39 4.29
C GLY A 221 6.50 -7.73 4.48
N PHE A 222 7.11 -8.84 4.03
CA PHE A 222 6.53 -10.17 4.27
C PHE A 222 6.31 -10.42 5.77
N VAL A 223 7.32 -10.17 6.61
CA VAL A 223 7.21 -10.39 8.06
C VAL A 223 6.14 -9.47 8.69
N LEU A 224 6.07 -8.19 8.27
CA LEU A 224 5.05 -7.24 8.72
C LEU A 224 3.63 -7.75 8.42
N PHE A 225 3.37 -8.14 7.18
CA PHE A 225 2.03 -8.59 6.78
C PHE A 225 1.68 -9.97 7.32
N PHE A 226 2.65 -10.85 7.46
CA PHE A 226 2.47 -12.16 8.06
C PHE A 226 2.16 -12.07 9.56
N ALA A 227 2.92 -11.25 10.29
CA ALA A 227 2.81 -11.14 11.75
C ALA A 227 1.62 -10.30 12.24
N CYS A 228 0.95 -9.57 11.36
CA CYS A 228 -0.20 -8.73 11.72
C CYS A 228 -1.43 -9.08 10.87
N TYR A 229 -1.49 -8.61 9.63
CA TYR A 229 -2.69 -8.75 8.78
C TYR A 229 -3.07 -10.22 8.50
N GLY A 230 -2.08 -11.09 8.31
CA GLY A 230 -2.32 -12.53 8.10
C GLY A 230 -2.91 -13.24 9.32
N GLN A 231 -2.98 -12.58 10.47
CA GLN A 231 -3.47 -13.16 11.72
C GLN A 231 -4.87 -12.67 12.13
N PHE A 232 -5.32 -11.52 11.65
CA PHE A 232 -6.55 -10.88 12.11
C PHE A 232 -7.78 -11.77 12.04
N GLU A 233 -8.01 -12.38 10.89
CA GLU A 233 -9.19 -13.20 10.61
C GLU A 233 -8.89 -14.71 10.71
N SER A 234 -7.74 -15.07 11.25
CA SER A 234 -7.28 -16.47 11.32
C SER A 234 -6.76 -16.81 12.71
N GLY A 235 -5.42 -16.82 12.89
CA GLY A 235 -4.77 -17.27 14.11
C GLY A 235 -5.17 -16.46 15.34
N LEU A 236 -5.25 -15.12 15.23
CA LEU A 236 -5.64 -14.28 16.37
C LEU A 236 -7.13 -14.43 16.70
N ALA A 237 -7.99 -14.59 15.70
CA ALA A 237 -9.40 -14.89 15.92
C ALA A 237 -9.57 -16.26 16.60
N ALA A 238 -8.90 -17.29 16.10
CA ALA A 238 -8.90 -18.64 16.70
C ALA A 238 -8.38 -18.61 18.13
N TYR A 239 -7.25 -17.93 18.38
CA TYR A 239 -6.70 -17.75 19.73
C TYR A 239 -7.71 -17.05 20.67
N GLY A 240 -8.37 -16.00 20.18
CA GLY A 240 -9.38 -15.27 20.93
C GLY A 240 -10.55 -16.16 21.38
N THR A 241 -11.08 -16.98 20.48
CA THR A 241 -12.21 -17.87 20.79
C THR A 241 -11.80 -19.06 21.64
N GLU A 242 -10.68 -19.73 21.31
CA GLU A 242 -10.29 -20.98 21.94
C GLU A 242 -9.52 -20.79 23.27
N ALA A 243 -8.63 -19.78 23.35
CA ALA A 243 -7.80 -19.55 24.53
C ALA A 243 -8.39 -18.49 25.47
N ALA A 244 -8.92 -17.39 24.91
CA ALA A 244 -9.41 -16.26 25.70
C ALA A 244 -10.93 -16.26 25.93
N GLY A 245 -11.66 -17.23 25.34
CA GLY A 245 -13.12 -17.35 25.49
C GLY A 245 -13.87 -16.13 24.93
N ILE A 246 -13.34 -15.49 23.91
CA ILE A 246 -13.94 -14.30 23.29
C ILE A 246 -15.09 -14.73 22.39
N GLU A 247 -16.23 -14.11 22.58
CA GLU A 247 -17.39 -14.35 21.72
C GLU A 247 -17.11 -13.90 20.28
N PRO A 248 -17.56 -14.65 19.26
CA PRO A 248 -17.38 -14.27 17.85
C PRO A 248 -17.90 -12.87 17.50
N SER A 249 -18.97 -12.42 18.15
CA SER A 249 -19.52 -11.06 18.02
C SER A 249 -18.50 -9.96 18.37
N THR A 250 -17.64 -10.23 19.35
CA THR A 250 -16.59 -9.31 19.83
C THR A 250 -15.45 -9.15 18.82
N LEU A 251 -15.21 -10.12 17.92
CA LEU A 251 -14.23 -10.00 16.85
C LEU A 251 -14.54 -8.80 15.93
N GLY A 252 -15.81 -8.57 15.66
CA GLY A 252 -16.27 -7.40 14.90
C GLY A 252 -15.91 -6.08 15.61
N PHE A 253 -16.11 -6.00 16.92
CA PHE A 253 -15.72 -4.83 17.71
C PHE A 253 -14.20 -4.63 17.76
N ALA A 254 -13.43 -5.70 17.82
CA ALA A 254 -11.97 -5.64 17.78
C ALA A 254 -11.46 -5.08 16.42
N LEU A 255 -12.00 -5.56 15.30
CA LEU A 255 -11.71 -5.03 13.97
C LEU A 255 -12.15 -3.57 13.81
N ALA A 256 -13.31 -3.22 14.36
CA ALA A 256 -13.79 -1.83 14.39
C ALA A 256 -12.86 -0.93 15.21
N ALA A 257 -12.35 -1.40 16.34
CA ALA A 257 -11.36 -0.68 17.15
C ALA A 257 -10.05 -0.44 16.39
N ASN A 258 -9.55 -1.44 15.65
CA ASN A 258 -8.40 -1.29 14.75
C ASN A 258 -8.64 -0.15 13.75
N THR A 259 -9.74 -0.21 13.01
CA THR A 259 -10.09 0.81 12.00
C THR A 259 -10.29 2.19 12.61
N ALA A 260 -10.95 2.28 13.77
CA ALA A 260 -11.16 3.54 14.47
C ALA A 260 -9.83 4.20 14.89
N VAL A 261 -8.90 3.40 15.42
CA VAL A 261 -7.57 3.91 15.78
C VAL A 261 -6.81 4.38 14.55
N ILE A 262 -6.85 3.66 13.43
CA ILE A 262 -6.23 4.10 12.17
C ILE A 262 -6.79 5.47 11.79
N VAL A 263 -8.11 5.61 11.74
CA VAL A 263 -8.79 6.84 11.28
C VAL A 263 -8.47 8.03 12.21
N VAL A 264 -8.55 7.83 13.52
CA VAL A 264 -8.32 8.90 14.51
C VAL A 264 -6.85 9.26 14.62
N ALA A 265 -5.97 8.23 14.69
CA ALA A 265 -4.54 8.46 14.89
C ALA A 265 -3.81 8.96 13.65
N GLN A 266 -4.32 8.72 12.44
CA GLN A 266 -3.61 8.96 11.18
C GLN A 266 -3.02 10.36 11.07
N PHE A 267 -3.77 11.40 11.44
CA PHE A 267 -3.30 12.79 11.30
C PHE A 267 -2.24 13.15 12.34
N VAL A 268 -2.37 12.65 13.57
CA VAL A 268 -1.39 12.85 14.64
C VAL A 268 -0.10 12.10 14.32
N VAL A 269 -0.25 10.83 13.96
CA VAL A 269 0.86 9.95 13.59
C VAL A 269 1.63 10.50 12.40
N LEU A 270 0.93 10.99 11.37
CA LEU A 270 1.57 11.60 10.20
C LEU A 270 2.50 12.76 10.60
N ARG A 271 2.04 13.68 11.46
CA ARG A 271 2.85 14.81 11.94
C ARG A 271 4.10 14.36 12.71
N LEU A 272 3.96 13.28 13.50
CA LEU A 272 5.07 12.73 14.30
C LEU A 272 6.10 12.02 13.42
N VAL A 273 5.64 11.32 12.38
CA VAL A 273 6.47 10.45 11.52
C VAL A 273 7.19 11.23 10.42
N GLU A 274 6.58 12.27 9.84
CA GLU A 274 7.15 13.04 8.72
C GLU A 274 8.59 13.54 8.95
N ARG A 275 8.94 13.84 10.21
CA ARG A 275 10.26 14.37 10.58
C ARG A 275 11.22 13.30 11.13
N ARG A 276 10.78 12.06 11.21
CA ARG A 276 11.57 10.96 11.77
C ARG A 276 12.17 10.09 10.68
N ARG A 277 13.20 9.34 11.02
CA ARG A 277 13.78 8.31 10.14
C ARG A 277 12.79 7.17 9.96
N ARG A 278 12.47 6.82 8.73
CA ARG A 278 11.51 5.75 8.40
C ARG A 278 11.90 4.42 9.04
N SER A 279 13.18 4.07 9.02
CA SER A 279 13.70 2.86 9.66
C SER A 279 13.41 2.80 11.15
N ARG A 280 13.55 3.93 11.87
CA ARG A 280 13.23 4.00 13.30
C ARG A 280 11.73 3.94 13.56
N VAL A 281 10.92 4.52 12.70
CA VAL A 281 9.46 4.43 12.81
C VAL A 281 8.99 2.99 12.63
N ILE A 282 9.48 2.29 11.60
CA ILE A 282 9.15 0.87 11.37
C ILE A 282 9.65 0.00 12.55
N ALA A 283 10.82 0.31 13.12
CA ALA A 283 11.31 -0.37 14.30
C ALA A 283 10.39 -0.16 15.53
N ALA A 284 9.88 1.06 15.72
CA ALA A 284 8.91 1.34 16.78
C ALA A 284 7.59 0.57 16.57
N VAL A 285 7.12 0.41 15.32
CA VAL A 285 5.96 -0.45 15.02
C VAL A 285 6.21 -1.88 15.47
N GLY A 286 7.40 -2.44 15.21
CA GLY A 286 7.74 -3.78 15.67
C GLY A 286 7.64 -3.93 17.20
N LEU A 287 8.05 -2.91 17.96
CA LEU A 287 7.91 -2.90 19.43
C LEU A 287 6.45 -2.77 19.88
N ILE A 288 5.66 -1.91 19.22
CA ILE A 288 4.22 -1.74 19.49
C ILE A 288 3.50 -3.07 19.23
N TRP A 289 3.81 -3.75 18.13
CA TRP A 289 3.18 -5.02 17.79
C TRP A 289 3.65 -6.18 18.70
N ALA A 290 4.93 -6.18 19.13
CA ALA A 290 5.38 -7.13 20.13
C ALA A 290 4.61 -6.94 21.46
N PHE A 291 4.37 -5.70 21.86
CA PHE A 291 3.54 -5.40 23.02
C PHE A 291 2.07 -5.81 22.79
N ALA A 292 1.51 -5.58 21.60
CA ALA A 292 0.16 -6.02 21.24
C ALA A 292 0.01 -7.54 21.38
N TRP A 293 1.00 -8.32 20.93
CA TRP A 293 1.01 -9.77 21.09
C TRP A 293 1.12 -10.22 22.56
N ILE A 294 1.86 -9.48 23.40
CA ILE A 294 1.91 -9.74 24.84
C ILE A 294 0.54 -9.47 25.48
N VAL A 295 -0.15 -8.38 25.07
CA VAL A 295 -1.50 -8.06 25.54
C VAL A 295 -2.51 -9.15 25.09
N ALA A 296 -2.38 -9.65 23.86
CA ALA A 296 -3.16 -10.79 23.39
C ALA A 296 -2.90 -12.04 24.24
N GLY A 297 -1.62 -12.32 24.53
CA GLY A 297 -1.23 -13.41 25.42
C GLY A 297 -1.86 -13.31 26.80
N TYR A 298 -1.88 -12.13 27.37
CA TYR A 298 -2.54 -11.88 28.66
C TYR A 298 -4.05 -12.21 28.63
N ALA A 299 -4.74 -11.90 27.55
CA ALA A 299 -6.16 -12.24 27.39
C ALA A 299 -6.44 -13.75 27.49
N GLY A 300 -5.53 -14.59 27.01
CA GLY A 300 -5.65 -16.06 27.04
C GLY A 300 -5.10 -16.75 28.29
N LEU A 301 -4.53 -16.02 29.26
CA LEU A 301 -4.00 -16.62 30.49
C LEU A 301 -5.09 -17.07 31.49
N GLY A 302 -6.34 -16.67 31.29
CA GLY A 302 -7.44 -16.98 32.20
C GLY A 302 -7.34 -16.32 33.59
N HIS A 303 -6.43 -15.36 33.74
CA HIS A 303 -6.23 -14.60 34.98
C HIS A 303 -7.10 -13.33 34.93
N GLY A 304 -8.12 -13.25 35.74
CA GLY A 304 -9.00 -12.08 35.83
C GLY A 304 -10.43 -12.32 35.33
N SER A 305 -11.18 -11.25 35.18
CA SER A 305 -12.55 -11.34 34.66
C SER A 305 -12.59 -11.44 33.13
N GLN A 306 -13.66 -12.03 32.61
CA GLN A 306 -13.90 -12.09 31.15
C GLN A 306 -13.90 -10.69 30.52
N ALA A 307 -14.36 -9.67 31.25
CA ALA A 307 -14.31 -8.29 30.79
C ALA A 307 -12.87 -7.79 30.57
N MET A 308 -11.93 -8.18 31.43
CA MET A 308 -10.50 -7.83 31.25
C MET A 308 -9.91 -8.56 30.05
N ALA A 309 -10.21 -9.84 29.85
CA ALA A 309 -9.77 -10.61 28.67
C ALA A 309 -10.30 -9.96 27.37
N THR A 310 -11.57 -9.60 27.34
CA THR A 310 -12.22 -8.92 26.22
C THR A 310 -11.58 -7.55 25.96
N ALA A 311 -11.34 -6.74 27.00
CA ALA A 311 -10.69 -5.44 26.86
C ALA A 311 -9.25 -5.57 26.35
N ALA A 312 -8.49 -6.53 26.84
CA ALA A 312 -7.12 -6.81 26.37
C ALA A 312 -7.14 -7.25 24.90
N PHE A 313 -8.06 -8.12 24.51
CA PHE A 313 -8.20 -8.59 23.13
C PHE A 313 -8.54 -7.44 22.16
N ILE A 314 -9.51 -6.59 22.51
CA ILE A 314 -9.85 -5.40 21.70
C ILE A 314 -8.66 -4.43 21.64
N SER A 315 -7.95 -4.22 22.76
CA SER A 315 -6.75 -3.37 22.83
C SER A 315 -5.63 -3.87 21.92
N THR A 316 -5.51 -5.19 21.74
CA THR A 316 -4.56 -5.79 20.79
C THR A 316 -4.79 -5.28 19.36
N TYR A 317 -6.03 -5.32 18.89
CA TYR A 317 -6.38 -4.81 17.56
C TYR A 317 -6.19 -3.29 17.45
N ALA A 318 -6.50 -2.55 18.51
CA ALA A 318 -6.24 -1.11 18.57
C ALA A 318 -4.73 -0.77 18.46
N LEU A 319 -3.87 -1.53 19.14
CA LEU A 319 -2.42 -1.39 19.05
C LEU A 319 -1.88 -1.76 17.66
N PHE A 320 -2.44 -2.80 17.03
CA PHE A 320 -2.13 -3.10 15.64
C PHE A 320 -2.49 -1.92 14.73
N GLY A 321 -3.69 -1.34 14.88
CA GLY A 321 -4.12 -0.17 14.12
C GLY A 321 -3.21 1.04 14.28
N LEU A 322 -2.68 1.28 15.48
CA LEU A 322 -1.69 2.33 15.71
C LEU A 322 -0.40 2.09 14.91
N GLY A 323 0.11 0.87 14.90
CA GLY A 323 1.28 0.50 14.09
C GLY A 323 1.00 0.64 12.59
N GLU A 324 -0.17 0.24 12.11
CA GLU A 324 -0.58 0.38 10.71
C GLU A 324 -0.64 1.84 10.26
N ALA A 325 -1.19 2.73 11.11
CA ALA A 325 -1.19 4.17 10.84
C ALA A 325 0.23 4.74 10.69
N MET A 326 1.22 4.16 11.41
CA MET A 326 2.64 4.54 11.30
C MET A 326 3.32 3.95 10.06
N LEU A 327 2.93 2.76 9.61
CA LEU A 327 3.52 2.09 8.45
C LEU A 327 3.16 2.74 7.12
N SER A 328 1.93 3.19 6.96
CA SER A 328 1.44 3.76 5.73
C SER A 328 2.28 4.95 5.20
N PRO A 329 2.64 5.95 6.03
CA PRO A 329 3.50 7.06 5.62
C PRO A 329 4.99 6.69 5.51
N THR A 330 5.38 5.46 5.83
CA THR A 330 6.80 5.04 5.84
C THR A 330 7.14 4.01 4.79
N VAL A 331 6.44 2.87 4.76
CA VAL A 331 6.81 1.72 3.93
C VAL A 331 6.50 1.94 2.45
N ALA A 332 5.28 2.34 2.10
CA ALA A 332 4.91 2.53 0.71
C ALA A 332 5.71 3.65 0.01
N PRO A 333 5.92 4.83 0.62
CA PRO A 333 6.83 5.83 0.06
C PRO A 333 8.27 5.33 -0.06
N LEU A 334 8.76 4.50 0.88
CA LEU A 334 10.11 3.95 0.84
C LEU A 334 10.29 3.00 -0.35
N VAL A 335 9.31 2.14 -0.65
CA VAL A 335 9.32 1.29 -1.86
C VAL A 335 9.50 2.16 -3.12
N ALA A 336 8.75 3.27 -3.19
CA ALA A 336 8.80 4.19 -4.31
C ALA A 336 10.14 4.94 -4.41
N ASP A 337 10.73 5.35 -3.27
CA ASP A 337 11.99 6.09 -3.22
C ASP A 337 13.23 5.21 -3.47
N LEU A 338 13.10 3.88 -3.32
CA LEU A 338 14.11 2.90 -3.70
C LEU A 338 14.06 2.54 -5.18
N ALA A 339 12.93 2.77 -5.84
CA ALA A 339 12.73 2.38 -7.23
C ALA A 339 13.45 3.34 -8.20
N PRO A 340 14.22 2.84 -9.17
CA PRO A 340 14.63 3.62 -10.34
C PRO A 340 13.36 4.13 -11.08
N GLU A 341 13.44 5.31 -11.68
CA GLU A 341 12.29 5.92 -12.39
C GLU A 341 11.67 4.99 -13.47
N SER A 342 12.51 4.20 -14.14
CA SER A 342 12.10 3.24 -15.17
C SER A 342 11.49 1.94 -14.63
N MET A 343 11.54 1.68 -13.30
CA MET A 343 11.15 0.42 -12.68
C MET A 343 10.16 0.57 -11.50
N VAL A 344 9.52 1.72 -11.37
CA VAL A 344 8.60 2.02 -10.24
C VAL A 344 7.47 0.99 -10.17
N GLY A 345 6.92 0.58 -11.30
CA GLY A 345 5.90 -0.47 -11.38
C GLY A 345 6.39 -1.82 -10.88
N GLN A 346 7.58 -2.24 -11.29
CA GLN A 346 8.19 -3.52 -10.86
C GLN A 346 8.47 -3.55 -9.36
N TYR A 347 8.98 -2.45 -8.77
CA TYR A 347 9.22 -2.36 -7.33
C TYR A 347 7.91 -2.41 -6.51
N ASN A 348 6.90 -1.65 -6.92
CA ASN A 348 5.58 -1.69 -6.27
C ASN A 348 4.93 -3.08 -6.40
N SER A 349 5.02 -3.72 -7.56
CA SER A 349 4.45 -5.06 -7.78
C SER A 349 5.18 -6.14 -7.01
N ALA A 350 6.52 -6.06 -6.90
CA ALA A 350 7.31 -7.00 -6.11
C ALA A 350 6.95 -6.91 -4.62
N PHE A 351 6.80 -5.69 -4.10
CA PHE A 351 6.36 -5.48 -2.73
C PHE A 351 4.93 -5.98 -2.50
N ALA A 352 4.02 -5.71 -3.44
CA ALA A 352 2.65 -6.22 -3.41
C ALA A 352 2.59 -7.76 -3.44
N LEU A 353 3.48 -8.40 -4.22
CA LEU A 353 3.60 -9.86 -4.25
C LEU A 353 4.03 -10.43 -2.90
N CYS A 354 5.05 -9.83 -2.25
CA CYS A 354 5.49 -10.24 -0.91
C CYS A 354 4.38 -10.08 0.14
N LYS A 355 3.64 -8.97 0.08
CA LYS A 355 2.46 -8.74 0.90
C LYS A 355 1.40 -9.82 0.68
N GLN A 356 1.06 -10.11 -0.57
CA GLN A 356 0.02 -11.08 -0.92
C GLN A 356 0.42 -12.49 -0.50
N LEU A 357 1.70 -12.85 -0.64
CA LEU A 357 2.23 -14.12 -0.17
C LEU A 357 2.10 -14.26 1.36
N ALA A 358 2.41 -13.18 2.10
CA ALA A 358 2.24 -13.17 3.55
C ALA A 358 0.79 -13.36 3.98
N LEU A 359 -0.16 -12.70 3.27
CA LEU A 359 -1.60 -12.84 3.52
C LEU A 359 -2.13 -14.23 3.16
N ALA A 360 -1.55 -14.90 2.17
CA ALA A 360 -1.93 -16.26 1.79
C ALA A 360 -1.40 -17.31 2.77
N VAL A 361 -0.16 -17.14 3.25
CA VAL A 361 0.50 -18.09 4.17
C VAL A 361 0.06 -17.86 5.62
N GLY A 362 -0.26 -16.62 5.98
CA GLY A 362 -0.62 -16.24 7.36
C GLY A 362 -1.71 -17.12 7.97
N PRO A 363 -2.88 -17.26 7.35
CA PRO A 363 -3.96 -18.10 7.85
C PRO A 363 -3.61 -19.59 7.93
N ALA A 364 -2.85 -20.09 6.95
CA ALA A 364 -2.45 -21.51 6.89
C ALA A 364 -1.54 -21.91 8.05
N VAL A 365 -0.72 -20.98 8.54
CA VAL A 365 0.18 -21.20 9.69
C VAL A 365 -0.49 -20.75 10.99
N GLY A 366 -1.04 -19.55 10.99
CA GLY A 366 -1.59 -18.91 12.18
C GLY A 366 -2.86 -19.58 12.70
N GLY A 367 -3.76 -20.00 11.80
CA GLY A 367 -5.02 -20.63 12.18
C GLY A 367 -4.83 -21.85 13.08
N PRO A 368 -4.12 -22.91 12.65
CA PRO A 368 -3.84 -24.08 13.47
C PRO A 368 -3.05 -23.76 14.75
N MET A 369 -2.07 -22.84 14.68
CA MET A 369 -1.30 -22.46 15.86
C MET A 369 -2.17 -21.70 16.88
N GLY A 370 -2.99 -20.77 16.44
CA GLY A 370 -3.89 -20.00 17.31
C GLY A 370 -4.95 -20.86 17.97
N ALA A 371 -5.45 -21.88 17.26
CA ALA A 371 -6.46 -22.79 17.79
C ALA A 371 -5.94 -23.82 18.80
N SER A 372 -4.68 -24.29 18.68
CA SER A 372 -4.21 -25.42 19.47
C SER A 372 -2.86 -25.23 20.18
N LEU A 373 -2.05 -24.27 19.73
CA LEU A 373 -0.70 -24.02 20.26
C LEU A 373 -0.59 -22.62 20.87
N HIS A 374 -1.46 -22.30 21.83
CA HIS A 374 -1.69 -20.96 22.37
C HIS A 374 -0.41 -20.24 22.83
N GLY A 375 0.41 -20.90 23.70
CA GLY A 375 1.67 -20.33 24.18
C GLY A 375 2.70 -20.14 23.06
N PRO A 376 3.05 -21.21 22.31
CA PRO A 376 3.94 -21.09 21.15
C PRO A 376 3.48 -20.07 20.11
N TYR A 377 2.17 -19.94 19.88
CA TYR A 377 1.60 -18.95 18.97
C TYR A 377 1.99 -17.52 19.38
N ILE A 378 1.69 -17.14 20.61
CA ILE A 378 2.00 -15.79 21.12
C ILE A 378 3.52 -15.53 21.09
N VAL A 379 4.33 -16.47 21.58
CA VAL A 379 5.80 -16.33 21.61
C VAL A 379 6.35 -16.14 20.20
N THR A 380 5.88 -16.94 19.23
CA THR A 380 6.31 -16.86 17.84
C THR A 380 6.03 -15.46 17.25
N PHE A 381 4.84 -14.92 17.46
CA PHE A 381 4.47 -13.61 16.88
C PHE A 381 5.08 -12.43 17.64
N VAL A 382 5.38 -12.55 18.94
CA VAL A 382 6.26 -11.61 19.65
C VAL A 382 7.65 -11.59 19.02
N LEU A 383 8.24 -12.77 18.77
CA LEU A 383 9.58 -12.88 18.15
C LEU A 383 9.59 -12.32 16.72
N PHE A 384 8.57 -12.58 15.90
CA PHE A 384 8.44 -11.97 14.58
C PHE A 384 8.36 -10.44 14.69
N SER A 385 7.60 -9.90 15.63
CA SER A 385 7.46 -8.46 15.84
C SER A 385 8.79 -7.82 16.30
N LEU A 386 9.54 -8.47 17.17
CA LEU A 386 10.91 -8.05 17.51
C LEU A 386 11.85 -8.19 16.31
N GLY A 387 11.67 -9.21 15.48
CA GLY A 387 12.37 -9.40 14.21
C GLY A 387 12.12 -8.23 13.24
N ILE A 388 10.90 -7.67 13.18
CA ILE A 388 10.57 -6.45 12.43
C ILE A 388 11.48 -5.30 12.90
N THR A 389 11.61 -5.10 14.21
CA THR A 389 12.47 -4.05 14.79
C THR A 389 13.91 -4.20 14.32
N VAL A 390 14.47 -5.41 14.42
CA VAL A 390 15.85 -5.69 14.00
C VAL A 390 16.04 -5.49 12.50
N LEU A 391 15.11 -6.01 11.68
CA LEU A 391 15.16 -5.88 10.23
C LEU A 391 15.06 -4.41 9.79
N ALA A 392 14.18 -3.62 10.42
CA ALA A 392 14.02 -2.19 10.14
C ALA A 392 15.29 -1.41 10.46
N LEU A 393 15.93 -1.65 11.61
CA LEU A 393 17.19 -1.01 11.99
C LEU A 393 18.35 -1.41 11.06
N ARG A 394 18.40 -2.68 10.64
CA ARG A 394 19.36 -3.16 9.63
C ARG A 394 19.13 -2.51 8.27
N LEU A 395 17.86 -2.35 7.87
CA LEU A 395 17.50 -1.66 6.63
C LEU A 395 17.98 -0.20 6.66
N GLY A 396 17.78 0.50 7.78
CA GLY A 396 18.22 1.89 7.96
C GLY A 396 19.72 2.11 7.73
N ARG A 397 20.57 1.09 7.94
CA ARG A 397 22.02 1.14 7.63
C ARG A 397 22.34 1.07 6.14
N ARG A 398 21.37 0.69 5.30
CA ARG A 398 21.51 0.56 3.84
C ARG A 398 20.83 1.69 3.08
N LEU A 399 20.02 2.48 3.75
CA LEU A 399 19.32 3.63 3.18
C LEU A 399 20.23 4.86 3.18
N THR A 400 20.10 5.67 2.13
CA THR A 400 20.70 7.01 2.14
C THR A 400 19.96 7.90 3.16
N PRO A 401 20.60 8.95 3.70
CA PRO A 401 19.95 9.86 4.65
C PRO A 401 18.62 10.43 4.12
N VAL A 402 18.55 10.75 2.83
CA VAL A 402 17.34 11.28 2.18
C VAL A 402 16.23 10.23 2.03
N GLN A 403 16.58 8.98 1.73
CA GLN A 403 15.62 7.88 1.65
C GLN A 403 15.03 7.53 3.03
N ASP A 404 15.87 7.54 4.06
CA ASP A 404 15.44 7.26 5.43
C ASP A 404 14.68 8.45 6.05
N GLN A 405 15.08 9.69 5.73
CA GLN A 405 14.46 10.91 6.25
C GLN A 405 14.24 11.94 5.13
N PRO A 406 13.11 11.86 4.40
CA PRO A 406 12.83 12.75 3.26
C PRO A 406 12.74 14.23 3.58
N SER A 407 12.49 14.61 4.85
CA SER A 407 12.51 16.00 5.29
C SER A 407 13.86 16.69 5.08
N LEU A 408 14.95 15.93 4.96
CA LEU A 408 16.28 16.46 4.63
C LEU A 408 16.37 16.98 3.19
N ALA A 409 15.59 16.43 2.26
CA ALA A 409 15.55 16.88 0.87
C ALA A 409 14.84 18.24 0.70
N ALA A 410 14.02 18.65 1.67
CA ALA A 410 13.29 19.91 1.65
C ALA A 410 14.10 21.12 2.17
N VAL A 411 15.29 20.89 2.69
CA VAL A 411 16.21 21.98 3.08
C VAL A 411 16.91 22.44 1.82
N PRO A 412 16.66 23.69 1.33
CA PRO A 412 17.45 24.22 0.22
C PRO A 412 18.92 24.19 0.68
N SER A 413 19.79 23.63 -0.13
CA SER A 413 21.23 23.78 0.05
C SER A 413 21.48 25.28 0.17
N ARG A 414 21.69 25.79 1.36
CA ARG A 414 22.32 27.08 1.51
C ARG A 414 23.65 26.92 0.76
N VAL A 415 23.69 27.50 -0.42
CA VAL A 415 24.94 27.79 -1.10
C VAL A 415 25.73 28.56 -0.05
N VAL A 416 26.68 27.90 0.56
CA VAL A 416 27.77 28.56 1.27
C VAL A 416 28.46 29.31 0.14
N ALA A 417 28.08 30.56 -0.04
CA ALA A 417 28.89 31.51 -0.75
C ALA A 417 30.19 31.56 0.06
N VAL A 418 31.15 30.73 -0.35
CA VAL A 418 32.55 30.93 0.04
C VAL A 418 32.87 32.27 -0.57
N SER A 419 32.80 33.31 0.25
CA SER A 419 33.44 34.57 -0.03
C SER A 419 34.92 34.25 -0.19
N LEU A 420 35.38 34.18 -1.41
CA LEU A 420 36.79 34.22 -1.72
C LEU A 420 37.32 35.51 -1.10
N PRO A 421 38.40 35.47 -0.32
CA PRO A 421 38.99 36.69 0.19
C PRO A 421 39.42 37.53 -0.99
N GLU A 422 38.89 38.73 -1.05
CA GLU A 422 39.32 39.81 -1.94
C GLU A 422 40.78 40.06 -1.68
N SER A 423 41.65 39.62 -2.61
CA SER A 423 43.07 39.90 -2.57
C SER A 423 43.25 41.41 -2.81
N ALA A 424 43.47 42.11 -1.68
CA ALA A 424 44.04 43.43 -1.71
C ALA A 424 45.49 43.28 -2.23
N ASP A 425 45.75 43.80 -3.44
CA ASP A 425 47.08 44.36 -3.71
C ASP A 425 47.03 45.33 -4.89
N GLY A 426 47.52 46.53 -4.58
CA GLY A 426 48.47 47.26 -5.38
C GLY A 426 47.93 48.18 -6.45
N ALA A 427 47.66 49.39 -6.04
CA ALA A 427 47.64 50.58 -6.90
C ALA A 427 49.01 50.77 -7.62
N VAL A 428 48.97 51.21 -8.88
CA VAL A 428 49.79 52.33 -9.43
C VAL A 428 49.14 52.82 -10.74
N PRO A 429 49.00 54.14 -10.95
CA PRO A 429 48.41 54.75 -12.13
C PRO A 429 49.50 55.15 -13.15
N VAL A 430 49.15 55.45 -14.37
CA VAL A 430 49.70 56.48 -15.26
C VAL A 430 49.30 56.18 -16.72
N GLY A 431 48.71 57.16 -17.37
CA GLY A 431 49.01 57.50 -18.76
C GLY A 431 47.84 57.67 -19.71
N ASN A 432 47.38 58.89 -19.75
CA ASN A 432 46.70 59.58 -20.82
C ASN A 432 47.13 59.22 -22.25
N THR A 433 46.20 59.06 -23.19
CA THR A 433 46.10 59.86 -24.45
C THR A 433 44.90 59.35 -25.31
N ALA A 434 43.98 60.15 -25.50
CA ALA A 434 43.29 60.71 -26.65
C ALA A 434 43.29 59.92 -28.00
N ALA A 435 42.12 59.65 -28.54
CA ALA A 435 41.55 60.19 -29.77
C ALA A 435 40.42 59.28 -30.31
N ALA A 436 39.26 59.87 -30.43
CA ALA A 436 38.24 59.48 -31.40
C ALA A 436 38.55 60.21 -32.73
N PRO A 437 37.77 60.11 -33.83
CA PRO A 437 36.49 59.46 -34.12
C PRO A 437 36.35 58.85 -35.55
N ALA A 438 35.09 58.63 -35.89
CA ALA A 438 34.47 58.60 -37.25
C ALA A 438 34.26 57.22 -37.89
N SER A 439 33.05 56.82 -37.96
CA SER A 439 31.97 57.02 -38.95
C SER A 439 31.94 55.97 -40.08
N ALA A 440 30.77 55.45 -40.25
CA ALA A 440 30.01 55.26 -41.49
C ALA A 440 29.53 53.78 -41.73
N SER A 441 28.22 53.64 -41.65
CA SER A 441 27.42 52.77 -42.50
C SER A 441 27.44 53.30 -43.96
N PRO A 442 26.87 52.68 -44.98
CA PRO A 442 25.83 51.68 -45.08
C PRO A 442 25.89 50.70 -46.30
N SER A 443 24.74 50.07 -46.52
CA SER A 443 24.14 49.51 -47.76
C SER A 443 24.60 48.11 -48.19
N ALA A 444 23.69 47.17 -48.28
CA ALA A 444 22.55 46.94 -49.18
C ALA A 444 22.91 45.97 -50.33
N SER A 445 21.97 45.12 -50.55
CA SER A 445 21.52 44.40 -51.78
C SER A 445 22.02 42.95 -51.90
N ALA A 446 21.09 42.00 -51.81
CA ALA A 446 20.20 41.45 -52.84
C ALA A 446 20.85 40.32 -53.67
N GLY A 447 20.14 39.24 -53.77
CA GLY A 447 20.07 38.44 -54.98
C GLY A 447 20.56 36.99 -54.87
N HIS A 448 19.74 36.10 -54.77
CA HIS A 448 19.16 34.98 -55.53
C HIS A 448 18.64 33.87 -54.60
#